data_f3c8171c370d5f4973f6370a31058ad4
#
_entry.id   f3c8171c370d5f4973f6370a31058ad4
#
_cell.length_a   1.000
_cell.length_b   1.000
_cell.length_c   1.000
_cell.angle_alpha   90.00
_cell.angle_beta   90.00
_cell.angle_gamma   90.00
#
_symmetry.space_group_name_H-M   'P 1'
#
loop_
_entity.id
_entity.type
_entity.pdbx_description
1 polymer ?
#
loop_
_entity_poly.entity_id
_entity_poly.type
_entity_poly.pdbx_seq_one_letter_code
_entity_poly.pdbx_strand_id
1 'polypeptide(L)'
;VYLTMCAILVSIQVIVNHKYLGYMVSVVLLLGFDIILLIMDVNSNMLSIGSSPYMIYSDLNGFGPSNIGVFWFNLYWVLFASFLLTLSGMIWNRGTQKTFKERLKSVKGNTNKSYSIIVLANGFLWVLTASFVFYNTQILNTYKSSDEYEKLAVDYEKKYKKFKNLPFPKLIDAKYNIDIFPKNKKANVSGDLTVYNQHDVSI
;
A
#
# COMPACT_ATOMS: atom_id res chain seq x y z
N VAL A 1 -2.80 -11.21 -6.99
CA VAL A 1 -2.42 -10.05 -7.82
C VAL A 1 -2.86 -10.23 -9.26
N TYR A 2 -2.37 -11.21 -10.04
CA TYR A 2 -2.69 -11.36 -11.48
C TYR A 2 -4.18 -11.53 -11.75
N LEU A 3 -4.90 -12.36 -10.99
CA LEU A 3 -6.35 -12.51 -11.12
C LEU A 3 -7.11 -11.20 -10.88
N THR A 4 -6.67 -10.43 -9.92
CA THR A 4 -7.24 -9.11 -9.62
C THR A 4 -7.05 -8.14 -10.79
N MET A 5 -5.85 -8.10 -11.37
CA MET A 5 -5.56 -7.31 -12.56
C MET A 5 -6.40 -7.75 -13.77
N CYS A 6 -6.50 -9.06 -14.02
CA CYS A 6 -7.36 -9.59 -15.08
C CYS A 6 -8.82 -9.15 -14.90
N ALA A 7 -9.35 -9.19 -13.68
CA ALA A 7 -10.71 -8.77 -13.38
C ALA A 7 -10.94 -7.28 -13.65
N ILE A 8 -9.97 -6.43 -13.29
CA ILE A 8 -10.01 -4.99 -13.58
C ILE A 8 -9.97 -4.76 -15.10
N LEU A 9 -9.07 -5.43 -15.82
CA LEU A 9 -8.96 -5.31 -17.28
C LEU A 9 -10.26 -5.70 -18.00
N VAL A 10 -10.87 -6.83 -17.60
CA VAL A 10 -12.17 -7.27 -18.15
C VAL A 10 -13.24 -6.21 -17.89
N SER A 11 -13.26 -5.64 -16.69
CA SER A 11 -14.22 -4.58 -16.34
C SER A 11 -14.05 -3.34 -17.21
N ILE A 12 -12.80 -2.90 -17.46
CA ILE A 12 -12.48 -1.78 -18.34
C ILE A 12 -12.99 -2.07 -19.77
N GLN A 13 -12.72 -3.27 -20.30
CA GLN A 13 -13.15 -3.66 -21.65
C GLN A 13 -14.68 -3.62 -21.78
N VAL A 14 -15.41 -4.10 -20.78
CA VAL A 14 -16.87 -4.05 -20.75
C VAL A 14 -17.39 -2.61 -20.69
N ILE A 15 -16.79 -1.76 -19.88
CA ILE A 15 -17.19 -0.35 -19.72
C ILE A 15 -16.96 0.42 -21.01
N VAL A 16 -15.76 0.32 -21.60
CA VAL A 16 -15.37 1.04 -22.83
C VAL A 16 -16.13 0.53 -24.04
N ASN A 17 -16.45 -0.77 -24.09
CA ASN A 17 -17.23 -1.43 -25.17
C ASN A 17 -16.68 -1.17 -26.60
N HIS A 18 -15.38 -0.96 -26.73
CA HIS A 18 -14.71 -0.78 -28.01
C HIS A 18 -13.35 -1.47 -27.96
N LYS A 19 -13.11 -2.41 -28.87
CA LYS A 19 -11.95 -3.30 -28.82
C LYS A 19 -10.61 -2.55 -28.68
N TYR A 20 -10.34 -1.63 -29.61
CA TYR A 20 -9.05 -0.93 -29.62
C TYR A 20 -8.94 0.13 -28.51
N LEU A 21 -10.01 0.91 -28.30
CA LEU A 21 -10.06 1.88 -27.20
C LEU A 21 -9.93 1.22 -25.84
N GLY A 22 -10.57 0.06 -25.64
CA GLY A 22 -10.47 -0.70 -24.41
C GLY A 22 -9.03 -1.11 -24.11
N TYR A 23 -8.28 -1.61 -25.10
CA TYR A 23 -6.86 -1.94 -24.93
C TYR A 23 -6.03 -0.69 -24.62
N MET A 24 -6.23 0.40 -25.36
CA MET A 24 -5.49 1.65 -25.12
C MET A 24 -5.75 2.19 -23.69
N VAL A 25 -7.00 2.26 -23.29
CA VAL A 25 -7.38 2.71 -21.93
C VAL A 25 -6.79 1.79 -20.87
N SER A 26 -6.81 0.47 -21.09
CA SER A 26 -6.23 -0.50 -20.15
C SER A 26 -4.73 -0.28 -19.96
N VAL A 27 -3.98 -0.08 -21.04
CA VAL A 27 -2.53 0.17 -20.99
C VAL A 27 -2.25 1.51 -20.30
N VAL A 28 -2.99 2.56 -20.66
CA VAL A 28 -2.81 3.89 -20.04
C VAL A 28 -3.13 3.87 -18.56
N LEU A 29 -4.18 3.14 -18.13
CA LEU A 29 -4.52 3.05 -16.71
C LEU A 29 -3.50 2.22 -15.91
N LEU A 30 -3.03 1.10 -16.45
CA LEU A 30 -2.10 0.23 -15.71
C LEU A 30 -0.68 0.80 -15.65
N LEU A 31 -0.17 1.37 -16.73
CA LEU A 31 1.20 1.88 -16.78
C LEU A 31 1.26 3.38 -16.49
N GLY A 32 0.33 4.15 -17.05
CA GLY A 32 0.33 5.61 -16.92
C GLY A 32 0.03 6.05 -15.49
N PHE A 33 -0.83 5.32 -14.76
CA PHE A 33 -1.15 5.67 -13.40
C PHE A 33 0.04 5.48 -12.46
N ASP A 34 0.77 4.37 -12.59
CA ASP A 34 1.98 4.14 -11.78
C ASP A 34 3.09 5.16 -12.11
N ILE A 35 3.21 5.58 -13.38
CA ILE A 35 4.14 6.64 -13.78
C ILE A 35 3.74 7.98 -13.13
N ILE A 36 2.45 8.30 -13.10
CA ILE A 36 1.96 9.52 -12.43
C ILE A 36 2.28 9.48 -10.94
N LEU A 37 2.04 8.36 -10.26
CA LEU A 37 2.37 8.20 -8.85
C LEU A 37 3.87 8.37 -8.59
N LEU A 38 4.71 7.85 -9.49
CA LEU A 38 6.17 8.00 -9.42
C LEU A 38 6.59 9.48 -9.56
N ILE A 39 6.01 10.21 -10.53
CA ILE A 39 6.31 11.65 -10.73
C ILE A 39 5.84 12.49 -9.53
N MET A 40 4.74 12.11 -8.90
CA MET A 40 4.20 12.80 -7.73
C MET A 40 4.88 12.39 -6.41
N ASP A 41 5.87 11.51 -6.45
CA ASP A 41 6.52 10.90 -5.28
C ASP A 41 5.52 10.26 -4.29
N VAL A 42 4.44 9.68 -4.82
CA VAL A 42 3.44 8.99 -4.01
C VAL A 42 3.69 7.50 -4.04
N ASN A 43 4.29 6.98 -2.97
CA ASN A 43 4.57 5.56 -2.81
C ASN A 43 3.51 4.91 -1.90
N SER A 44 2.34 4.58 -2.46
CA SER A 44 1.23 4.00 -1.71
C SER A 44 0.68 2.74 -2.37
N ASN A 45 0.71 1.61 -1.64
CA ASN A 45 0.12 0.35 -2.09
C ASN A 45 -1.41 0.41 -2.25
N MET A 46 -2.07 1.42 -1.70
CA MET A 46 -3.51 1.63 -1.93
C MET A 46 -3.81 2.23 -3.30
N LEU A 47 -2.87 2.96 -3.88
CA LEU A 47 -3.05 3.64 -5.15
C LEU A 47 -2.45 2.82 -6.31
N SER A 48 -1.30 2.17 -6.12
CA SER A 48 -0.71 1.30 -7.13
C SER A 48 -1.53 0.03 -7.30
N ILE A 49 -2.05 -0.19 -8.51
CA ILE A 49 -3.06 -1.23 -8.81
C ILE A 49 -2.52 -2.63 -8.53
N GLY A 50 -3.20 -3.34 -7.62
CA GLY A 50 -2.84 -4.70 -7.23
C GLY A 50 -1.56 -4.81 -6.40
N SER A 51 -1.02 -3.68 -5.91
CA SER A 51 0.18 -3.67 -5.07
C SER A 51 -0.12 -4.13 -3.64
N SER A 52 0.87 -4.71 -3.01
CA SER A 52 0.85 -5.08 -1.60
C SER A 52 2.23 -4.86 -0.98
N PRO A 53 2.32 -4.69 0.34
CA PRO A 53 3.60 -4.57 1.02
C PRO A 53 4.54 -5.73 0.73
N TYR A 54 5.83 -5.46 0.70
CA TYR A 54 6.84 -6.49 0.47
C TYR A 54 6.92 -7.44 1.66
N MET A 55 6.98 -8.74 1.38
CA MET A 55 7.17 -9.79 2.40
C MET A 55 8.60 -10.28 2.37
N ILE A 56 9.27 -10.22 3.52
CA ILE A 56 10.60 -10.81 3.72
C ILE A 56 10.42 -12.11 4.49
N TYR A 57 10.87 -13.21 3.91
CA TYR A 57 10.94 -14.49 4.61
C TYR A 57 12.18 -14.55 5.51
N SER A 58 11.99 -15.02 6.72
CA SER A 58 13.07 -15.29 7.67
C SER A 58 12.95 -16.71 8.19
N ASP A 59 14.06 -17.45 8.22
CA ASP A 59 14.08 -18.84 8.73
C ASP A 59 13.68 -18.93 10.20
N LEU A 60 13.85 -17.86 10.97
CA LEU A 60 13.47 -17.81 12.39
C LEU A 60 12.00 -17.48 12.64
N ASN A 61 11.38 -16.68 11.77
CA ASN A 61 10.04 -16.13 12.02
C ASN A 61 9.09 -16.27 10.81
N GLY A 62 9.48 -17.02 9.78
CA GLY A 62 8.72 -17.13 8.54
C GLY A 62 8.49 -15.75 7.92
N PHE A 63 7.25 -15.43 7.58
CA PHE A 63 6.88 -14.10 7.04
C PHE A 63 6.58 -13.08 8.15
N GLY A 64 6.57 -13.49 9.41
CA GLY A 64 6.36 -12.61 10.57
C GLY A 64 5.06 -11.79 10.50
N PRO A 65 5.07 -10.56 11.02
CA PRO A 65 3.89 -9.69 11.04
C PRO A 65 3.51 -9.12 9.67
N SER A 66 4.37 -9.27 8.63
CA SER A 66 4.12 -8.76 7.27
C SER A 66 2.88 -9.39 6.62
N ASN A 67 2.54 -10.63 7.03
CA ASN A 67 1.35 -11.33 6.53
C ASN A 67 0.05 -10.54 6.74
N ILE A 68 -0.07 -9.84 7.86
CA ILE A 68 -1.29 -9.07 8.19
C ILE A 68 -1.47 -7.93 7.19
N GLY A 69 -0.40 -7.17 6.92
CA GLY A 69 -0.44 -6.09 5.94
C GLY A 69 -0.79 -6.60 4.54
N VAL A 70 -0.10 -7.64 4.08
CA VAL A 70 -0.33 -8.25 2.76
C VAL A 70 -1.77 -8.77 2.64
N PHE A 71 -2.31 -9.41 3.69
CA PHE A 71 -3.69 -9.88 3.69
C PHE A 71 -4.69 -8.73 3.47
N TRP A 72 -4.58 -7.63 4.21
CA TRP A 72 -5.51 -6.51 4.10
C TRP A 72 -5.41 -5.78 2.76
N PHE A 73 -4.20 -5.58 2.21
CA PHE A 73 -4.05 -4.99 0.88
C PHE A 73 -4.57 -5.89 -0.24
N ASN A 74 -4.33 -7.21 -0.15
CA ASN A 74 -4.90 -8.15 -1.13
C ASN A 74 -6.43 -8.20 -1.03
N LEU A 75 -7.00 -8.21 0.18
CA LEU A 75 -8.45 -8.16 0.38
C LEU A 75 -9.05 -6.89 -0.21
N TYR A 76 -8.42 -5.73 0.02
CA TYR A 76 -8.83 -4.45 -0.56
C TYR A 76 -8.89 -4.51 -2.10
N TRP A 77 -7.87 -5.02 -2.74
CA TRP A 77 -7.81 -5.12 -4.20
C TRP A 77 -8.76 -6.17 -4.77
N VAL A 78 -8.94 -7.31 -4.10
CA VAL A 78 -9.90 -8.35 -4.51
C VAL A 78 -11.33 -7.83 -4.43
N LEU A 79 -11.68 -7.13 -3.35
CA LEU A 79 -13.01 -6.53 -3.21
C LEU A 79 -13.25 -5.42 -4.24
N PHE A 80 -12.24 -4.60 -4.54
CA PHE A 80 -12.30 -3.61 -5.60
C PHE A 80 -12.56 -4.25 -6.97
N ALA A 81 -11.79 -5.27 -7.32
CA ALA A 81 -11.95 -6.01 -8.57
C ALA A 81 -13.31 -6.70 -8.67
N SER A 82 -13.77 -7.32 -7.58
CA SER A 82 -15.10 -7.93 -7.49
C SER A 82 -16.22 -6.90 -7.65
N PHE A 83 -16.08 -5.73 -7.03
CA PHE A 83 -17.02 -4.61 -7.20
C PHE A 83 -17.07 -4.14 -8.65
N LEU A 84 -15.91 -3.93 -9.29
CA LEU A 84 -15.85 -3.53 -10.70
C LEU A 84 -16.45 -4.59 -11.63
N LEU A 85 -16.20 -5.88 -11.39
CA LEU A 85 -16.77 -6.98 -12.18
C LEU A 85 -18.29 -7.03 -12.05
N THR A 86 -18.81 -6.93 -10.83
CA THR A 86 -20.27 -6.95 -10.61
C THR A 86 -20.92 -5.70 -11.18
N LEU A 87 -20.28 -4.53 -11.07
CA LEU A 87 -20.74 -3.29 -11.68
C LEU A 87 -20.74 -3.38 -13.22
N SER A 88 -19.65 -3.88 -13.80
CA SER A 88 -19.53 -4.06 -15.25
C SER A 88 -20.55 -5.06 -15.78
N GLY A 89 -20.89 -6.10 -15.00
CA GLY A 89 -21.95 -7.05 -15.32
C GLY A 89 -23.35 -6.41 -15.48
N MET A 90 -23.64 -5.33 -14.75
CA MET A 90 -24.87 -4.56 -14.92
C MET A 90 -24.93 -3.84 -16.27
N ILE A 91 -23.76 -3.38 -16.75
CA ILE A 91 -23.64 -2.59 -17.98
C ILE A 91 -23.37 -3.49 -19.19
N TRP A 92 -23.10 -4.77 -18.97
CA TRP A 92 -22.78 -5.72 -20.02
C TRP A 92 -23.96 -5.93 -20.95
N ASN A 93 -23.78 -5.54 -22.20
CA ASN A 93 -24.79 -5.69 -23.21
C ASN A 93 -24.56 -6.95 -24.05
N ARG A 94 -25.55 -7.83 -24.09
CA ARG A 94 -25.57 -8.99 -24.99
C ARG A 94 -26.40 -8.62 -26.23
N GLY A 95 -25.73 -8.39 -27.36
CA GLY A 95 -26.40 -8.12 -28.63
C GLY A 95 -25.86 -6.88 -29.36
N THR A 96 -26.74 -6.11 -30.01
CA THR A 96 -26.37 -4.93 -30.81
C THR A 96 -25.63 -3.86 -30.01
N GLN A 97 -24.62 -3.24 -30.64
CA GLN A 97 -23.84 -2.18 -30.01
C GLN A 97 -24.77 -1.01 -29.63
N LYS A 98 -24.87 -0.73 -28.35
CA LYS A 98 -25.58 0.42 -27.81
C LYS A 98 -24.58 1.46 -27.31
N THR A 99 -24.94 2.73 -27.42
CA THR A 99 -24.17 3.83 -26.83
C THR A 99 -24.09 3.68 -25.31
N PHE A 100 -23.06 4.23 -24.68
CA PHE A 100 -22.88 4.18 -23.22
C PHE A 100 -24.11 4.72 -22.46
N LYS A 101 -24.72 5.81 -22.96
CA LYS A 101 -25.96 6.39 -22.38
C LYS A 101 -27.16 5.42 -22.43
N GLU A 102 -27.33 4.72 -23.54
CA GLU A 102 -28.39 3.71 -23.69
C GLU A 102 -28.18 2.50 -22.77
N ARG A 103 -26.91 2.10 -22.57
CA ARG A 103 -26.54 1.02 -21.65
C ARG A 103 -26.84 1.41 -20.21
N LEU A 104 -26.50 2.64 -19.78
CA LEU A 104 -26.85 3.15 -18.45
C LEU A 104 -28.39 3.21 -18.25
N LYS A 105 -29.11 3.62 -19.26
CA LYS A 105 -30.59 3.67 -19.20
C LYS A 105 -31.21 2.26 -19.10
N SER A 106 -30.59 1.27 -19.79
CA SER A 106 -31.05 -0.12 -19.73
C SER A 106 -30.82 -0.78 -18.36
N VAL A 107 -29.80 -0.35 -17.62
CA VAL A 107 -29.58 -0.81 -16.24
C VAL A 107 -30.76 -0.55 -15.34
N LYS A 108 -31.38 0.66 -15.48
CA LYS A 108 -32.52 1.08 -14.64
C LYS A 108 -33.81 0.28 -14.87
N GLY A 109 -33.95 -0.35 -16.05
CA GLY A 109 -35.15 -1.12 -16.43
C GLY A 109 -34.98 -2.64 -16.38
N ASN A 110 -33.75 -3.17 -16.37
CA ASN A 110 -33.49 -4.58 -16.64
C ASN A 110 -32.69 -5.30 -15.56
N THR A 111 -32.30 -4.62 -14.48
CA THR A 111 -31.51 -5.25 -13.39
C THR A 111 -32.42 -5.93 -12.38
N ASN A 112 -32.15 -7.20 -12.12
CA ASN A 112 -32.80 -7.93 -11.04
C ASN A 112 -32.39 -7.29 -9.69
N LYS A 113 -33.40 -7.09 -8.81
CA LYS A 113 -33.25 -6.49 -7.49
C LYS A 113 -32.14 -7.19 -6.66
N SER A 114 -32.07 -8.53 -6.74
CA SER A 114 -31.03 -9.33 -6.07
C SER A 114 -29.62 -9.01 -6.57
N TYR A 115 -29.45 -8.78 -7.88
CA TYR A 115 -28.16 -8.42 -8.44
C TYR A 115 -27.69 -7.02 -7.99
N SER A 116 -28.62 -6.07 -7.93
CA SER A 116 -28.31 -4.73 -7.41
C SER A 116 -27.86 -4.76 -5.96
N ILE A 117 -28.45 -5.64 -5.13
CA ILE A 117 -28.04 -5.84 -3.73
C ILE A 117 -26.60 -6.38 -3.67
N ILE A 118 -26.24 -7.33 -4.56
CA ILE A 118 -24.86 -7.88 -4.61
C ILE A 118 -23.85 -6.77 -4.94
N VAL A 119 -24.14 -5.92 -5.92
CA VAL A 119 -23.25 -4.80 -6.29
C VAL A 119 -23.09 -3.83 -5.12
N LEU A 120 -24.18 -3.45 -4.47
CA LEU A 120 -24.13 -2.56 -3.30
C LEU A 120 -23.37 -3.18 -2.13
N ALA A 121 -23.58 -4.47 -1.86
CA ALA A 121 -22.87 -5.18 -0.79
C ALA A 121 -21.37 -5.24 -1.07
N ASN A 122 -20.95 -5.56 -2.31
CA ASN A 122 -19.54 -5.54 -2.71
C ASN A 122 -18.92 -4.15 -2.56
N GLY A 123 -19.60 -3.11 -3.03
CA GLY A 123 -19.15 -1.73 -2.90
C GLY A 123 -19.00 -1.31 -1.43
N PHE A 124 -19.97 -1.67 -0.60
CA PHE A 124 -19.93 -1.39 0.83
C PHE A 124 -18.75 -2.10 1.54
N LEU A 125 -18.54 -3.38 1.26
CA LEU A 125 -17.41 -4.14 1.79
C LEU A 125 -16.08 -3.56 1.35
N TRP A 126 -15.97 -3.14 0.09
CA TRP A 126 -14.75 -2.48 -0.40
C TRP A 126 -14.50 -1.15 0.32
N VAL A 127 -15.51 -0.29 0.48
CA VAL A 127 -15.38 0.99 1.20
C VAL A 127 -14.98 0.77 2.66
N LEU A 128 -15.56 -0.22 3.35
CA LEU A 128 -15.16 -0.57 4.71
C LEU A 128 -13.69 -0.99 4.78
N THR A 129 -13.27 -1.88 3.88
CA THR A 129 -11.87 -2.34 3.84
C THR A 129 -10.93 -1.21 3.47
N ALA A 130 -11.28 -0.36 2.50
CA ALA A 130 -10.53 0.82 2.12
C ALA A 130 -10.35 1.78 3.30
N SER A 131 -11.43 2.06 4.03
CA SER A 131 -11.40 2.93 5.22
C SER A 131 -10.51 2.35 6.33
N PHE A 132 -10.58 1.04 6.55
CA PHE A 132 -9.74 0.37 7.53
C PHE A 132 -8.25 0.43 7.15
N VAL A 133 -7.91 0.12 5.89
CA VAL A 133 -6.53 0.19 5.40
C VAL A 133 -6.01 1.62 5.45
N PHE A 134 -6.81 2.60 5.01
CA PHE A 134 -6.47 4.01 5.06
C PHE A 134 -6.20 4.48 6.49
N TYR A 135 -7.08 4.16 7.43
CA TYR A 135 -6.91 4.51 8.83
C TYR A 135 -5.60 3.99 9.40
N ASN A 136 -5.28 2.70 9.13
CA ASN A 136 -4.06 2.08 9.64
C ASN A 136 -2.78 2.60 8.97
N THR A 137 -2.84 2.99 7.69
CA THR A 137 -1.65 3.39 6.94
C THR A 137 -1.38 4.89 6.98
N GLN A 138 -2.42 5.73 7.10
CA GLN A 138 -2.28 7.19 7.00
C GLN A 138 -2.50 7.90 8.34
N ILE A 139 -3.36 7.36 9.21
CA ILE A 139 -3.71 8.01 10.49
C ILE A 139 -2.89 7.45 11.64
N LEU A 140 -2.88 6.12 11.82
CA LEU A 140 -2.10 5.47 12.88
C LEU A 140 -0.60 5.47 12.60
N ASN A 141 -0.21 5.26 11.36
CA ASN A 141 1.18 5.29 10.90
C ASN A 141 1.32 6.46 9.94
N THR A 142 1.98 7.53 10.37
CA THR A 142 2.18 8.71 9.53
C THR A 142 2.96 8.33 8.27
N TYR A 143 2.30 8.45 7.12
CA TYR A 143 2.96 8.28 5.84
C TYR A 143 3.98 9.42 5.64
N LYS A 144 5.18 9.07 5.19
CA LYS A 144 6.20 10.03 4.78
C LYS A 144 6.60 9.74 3.35
N SER A 145 6.68 10.78 2.53
CA SER A 145 7.19 10.67 1.17
C SER A 145 8.70 10.43 1.13
N SER A 146 9.25 10.04 -0.03
CA SER A 146 10.70 9.90 -0.20
C SER A 146 11.41 11.23 0.06
N ASP A 147 10.84 12.34 -0.39
CA ASP A 147 11.36 13.70 -0.14
C ASP A 147 11.41 14.05 1.34
N GLU A 148 10.43 13.63 2.13
CA GLU A 148 10.43 13.86 3.58
C GLU A 148 11.51 13.02 4.28
N TYR A 149 11.71 11.77 3.84
CA TYR A 149 12.80 10.94 4.35
C TYR A 149 14.17 11.53 3.99
N GLU A 150 14.34 12.04 2.77
CA GLU A 150 15.57 12.69 2.34
C GLU A 150 15.84 13.95 3.18
N LYS A 151 14.83 14.80 3.40
CA LYS A 151 14.96 15.98 4.28
C LYS A 151 15.38 15.58 5.68
N LEU A 152 14.77 14.54 6.27
CA LEU A 152 15.16 14.04 7.58
C LEU A 152 16.61 13.54 7.61
N ALA A 153 17.05 12.85 6.56
CA ALA A 153 18.42 12.37 6.44
C ALA A 153 19.40 13.53 6.32
N VAL A 154 19.09 14.54 5.49
CA VAL A 154 19.90 15.76 5.35
C VAL A 154 19.98 16.55 6.65
N ASP A 155 18.86 16.71 7.35
CA ASP A 155 18.81 17.43 8.64
C ASP A 155 19.60 16.68 9.71
N TYR A 156 19.53 15.33 9.71
CA TYR A 156 20.34 14.50 10.58
C TYR A 156 21.83 14.70 10.28
N GLU A 157 22.22 14.61 9.01
CA GLU A 157 23.61 14.82 8.61
C GLU A 157 24.12 16.20 9.01
N LYS A 158 23.39 17.27 8.69
CA LYS A 158 23.74 18.65 9.08
C LYS A 158 23.92 18.80 10.58
N LYS A 159 23.02 18.21 11.37
CA LYS A 159 23.05 18.28 12.82
C LYS A 159 24.22 17.56 13.44
N TYR A 160 24.58 16.39 12.91
CA TYR A 160 25.57 15.49 13.53
C TYR A 160 26.92 15.47 12.83
N LYS A 161 27.05 15.97 11.59
CA LYS A 161 28.34 16.04 10.86
C LYS A 161 29.43 16.79 11.62
N LYS A 162 29.06 17.79 12.43
CA LYS A 162 29.99 18.55 13.28
C LYS A 162 30.74 17.68 14.30
N PHE A 163 30.17 16.53 14.66
CA PHE A 163 30.79 15.60 15.62
C PHE A 163 31.70 14.56 14.98
N LYS A 164 31.76 14.48 13.62
CA LYS A 164 32.50 13.44 12.89
C LYS A 164 33.99 13.38 13.26
N ASN A 165 34.60 14.53 13.53
CA ASN A 165 36.03 14.65 13.81
C ASN A 165 36.36 14.83 15.30
N LEU A 166 35.34 14.73 16.18
CA LEU A 166 35.58 14.79 17.60
C LEU A 166 36.27 13.49 18.09
N PRO A 167 37.14 13.57 19.08
CA PRO A 167 37.71 12.40 19.72
C PRO A 167 36.59 11.63 20.44
N PHE A 168 36.43 10.34 20.11
CA PHE A 168 35.48 9.46 20.76
C PHE A 168 36.19 8.49 21.69
N PRO A 169 35.57 8.22 22.87
CA PRO A 169 36.09 7.16 23.73
C PRO A 169 35.90 5.79 23.09
N LYS A 170 36.85 4.88 23.32
CA LYS A 170 36.73 3.50 22.89
C LYS A 170 35.84 2.74 23.88
N LEU A 171 34.82 2.06 23.38
CA LEU A 171 34.02 1.14 24.19
C LEU A 171 34.84 -0.12 24.45
N ILE A 172 35.07 -0.47 25.72
CA ILE A 172 35.82 -1.67 26.15
C ILE A 172 34.90 -2.79 26.55
N ASP A 173 33.87 -2.46 27.35
CA ASP A 173 32.87 -3.44 27.85
C ASP A 173 31.50 -2.82 27.86
N ALA A 174 30.47 -3.64 27.61
CA ALA A 174 29.10 -3.26 27.61
C ALA A 174 28.23 -4.38 28.22
N LYS A 175 27.56 -4.06 29.33
CA LYS A 175 26.60 -4.97 29.98
C LYS A 175 25.22 -4.37 29.84
N TYR A 176 24.35 -5.09 29.12
CA TYR A 176 22.98 -4.66 28.90
C TYR A 176 22.00 -5.60 29.62
N ASN A 177 21.00 -5.03 30.25
CA ASN A 177 19.81 -5.73 30.70
C ASN A 177 18.65 -5.29 29.78
N ILE A 178 18.04 -6.25 29.07
CA ILE A 178 17.04 -5.99 28.04
C ILE A 178 15.76 -6.77 28.37
N ASP A 179 14.71 -6.04 28.74
CA ASP A 179 13.37 -6.59 28.91
C ASP A 179 12.54 -6.34 27.65
N ILE A 180 12.15 -7.41 26.97
CA ILE A 180 11.41 -7.33 25.70
C ILE A 180 9.93 -7.67 25.96
N PHE A 181 9.04 -6.76 25.54
CA PHE A 181 7.59 -6.91 25.62
C PHE A 181 6.99 -6.98 24.21
N PRO A 182 6.99 -8.15 23.53
CA PRO A 182 6.60 -8.27 22.12
C PRO A 182 5.15 -7.83 21.87
N LYS A 183 4.23 -8.15 22.81
CA LYS A 183 2.81 -7.78 22.71
C LYS A 183 2.59 -6.26 22.68
N ASN A 184 3.42 -5.53 23.42
CA ASN A 184 3.33 -4.07 23.53
C ASN A 184 4.27 -3.35 22.57
N LYS A 185 5.00 -4.10 21.73
CA LYS A 185 6.04 -3.57 20.81
C LYS A 185 7.02 -2.63 21.53
N LYS A 186 7.43 -3.01 22.76
CA LYS A 186 8.26 -2.20 23.65
C LYS A 186 9.45 -3.02 24.12
N ALA A 187 10.60 -2.39 24.26
CA ALA A 187 11.76 -2.92 24.96
C ALA A 187 12.27 -1.85 25.96
N ASN A 188 12.57 -2.29 27.19
CA ASN A 188 13.29 -1.50 28.15
C ASN A 188 14.75 -1.95 28.13
N VAL A 189 15.65 -1.02 27.94
CA VAL A 189 17.09 -1.29 27.88
C VAL A 189 17.76 -0.46 28.95
N SER A 190 18.52 -1.11 29.83
CA SER A 190 19.41 -0.51 30.79
C SER A 190 20.78 -1.18 30.71
N GLY A 191 21.85 -0.46 31.00
CA GLY A 191 23.17 -1.07 30.93
C GLY A 191 24.28 -0.12 31.36
N ASP A 192 25.40 -0.77 31.70
CA ASP A 192 26.66 -0.11 32.06
C ASP A 192 27.64 -0.22 30.91
N LEU A 193 28.24 0.89 30.54
CA LEU A 193 29.25 0.99 29.48
C LEU A 193 30.58 1.39 30.08
N THR A 194 31.62 0.57 29.87
CA THR A 194 33.00 0.94 30.23
C THR A 194 33.68 1.51 29.00
N VAL A 195 34.05 2.77 29.08
CA VAL A 195 34.72 3.48 28.00
C VAL A 195 36.13 3.89 28.39
N TYR A 196 37.05 3.89 27.45
CA TYR A 196 38.43 4.28 27.62
C TYR A 196 38.77 5.45 26.68
N ASN A 197 39.33 6.51 27.26
CA ASN A 197 39.86 7.62 26.46
C ASN A 197 41.21 7.20 25.88
N GLN A 198 41.26 6.98 24.55
CA GLN A 198 42.49 6.63 23.82
C GLN A 198 43.24 7.85 23.26
N HIS A 199 42.75 9.05 23.59
CA HIS A 199 43.32 10.31 23.11
C HIS A 199 44.06 11.03 24.23
N ASP A 200 45.05 11.82 23.87
CA ASP A 200 45.84 12.65 24.83
C ASP A 200 45.10 13.90 25.31
N VAL A 201 43.86 14.09 24.86
CA VAL A 201 43.01 15.20 25.25
C VAL A 201 41.80 14.70 26.05
N SER A 202 41.32 15.54 26.98
CA SER A 202 40.09 15.25 27.69
C SER A 202 38.91 15.27 26.73
N ILE A 203 38.08 14.25 26.83
CA ILE A 203 36.85 14.10 26.01
C ILE A 203 35.67 14.55 26.86
#